data_aa2d8c9acc9594e94993402ae550d091
#
_entry.id   aa2d8c9acc9594e94993402ae550d091
#
_cell.length_a   1.000
_cell.length_b   1.000
_cell.length_c   1.000
_cell.angle_alpha   90.00
_cell.angle_beta   90.00
_cell.angle_gamma   90.00
#
_symmetry.space_group_name_H-M   'P 1'
#
loop_
_entity.id
_entity.type
_entity.pdbx_description
1 polymer ?
#
loop_
_entity_poly.entity_id
_entity_poly.type
_entity_poly.pdbx_seq_one_letter_code
_entity_poly.pdbx_strand_id
1 'polypeptide(L)'
;MDIGTVKQKIDQMEEQGHYNEAIEWLYEQWIADKNNPTLCEMLIAECVWLFAYPGEYERAFPNVRFTLDFYDRMDAAMEYGFKAFQDDFMFQLRVGYMMYVEEPWFCSKKLGMTHKEIKQLREKMLARACELRPTSIVAQCVWRYAISEGKDDITKEKADEIAGELSGYQLAHTNDDLEFLRFFEMC
;
A
#
# COMPACT_ATOMS: atom_id res chain seq x y z
N MET A 1 -13.54 -12.68 -7.90
CA MET A 1 -12.61 -13.68 -7.32
C MET A 1 -12.47 -13.38 -5.84
N ASP A 2 -12.26 -14.38 -4.99
CA ASP A 2 -12.01 -14.17 -3.56
C ASP A 2 -10.60 -13.60 -3.35
N ILE A 3 -10.47 -12.54 -2.54
CA ILE A 3 -9.19 -11.84 -2.28
C ILE A 3 -8.16 -12.77 -1.63
N GLY A 4 -8.58 -13.66 -0.72
CA GLY A 4 -7.68 -14.64 -0.11
C GLY A 4 -7.01 -15.54 -1.14
N THR A 5 -7.76 -15.96 -2.16
CA THR A 5 -7.22 -16.76 -3.28
C THR A 5 -6.23 -15.96 -4.12
N VAL A 6 -6.50 -14.65 -4.34
CA VAL A 6 -5.57 -13.78 -5.08
C VAL A 6 -4.25 -13.67 -4.33
N LYS A 7 -4.30 -13.37 -3.04
CA LYS A 7 -3.12 -13.24 -2.18
C LYS A 7 -2.27 -14.51 -2.15
N GLN A 8 -2.91 -15.64 -1.87
CA GLN A 8 -2.21 -16.95 -1.88
C GLN A 8 -1.51 -17.23 -3.21
N LYS A 9 -2.09 -16.81 -4.32
CA LYS A 9 -1.49 -17.00 -5.64
C LYS A 9 -0.27 -16.08 -5.83
N ILE A 10 -0.33 -14.83 -5.38
CA ILE A 10 0.80 -13.89 -5.40
C ILE A 10 1.94 -14.46 -4.57
N ASP A 11 1.68 -14.81 -3.30
CA ASP A 11 2.69 -15.38 -2.40
C ASP A 11 3.40 -16.59 -3.02
N GLN A 12 2.64 -17.52 -3.64
CA GLN A 12 3.22 -18.67 -4.32
C GLN A 12 4.14 -18.30 -5.49
N MET A 13 3.79 -17.28 -6.26
CA MET A 13 4.61 -16.83 -7.38
C MET A 13 5.88 -16.13 -6.88
N GLU A 14 5.78 -15.34 -5.83
CA GLU A 14 6.90 -14.65 -5.21
C GLU A 14 7.89 -15.62 -4.54
N GLU A 15 7.41 -16.63 -3.82
CA GLU A 15 8.24 -17.71 -3.26
C GLU A 15 9.07 -18.45 -4.31
N GLN A 16 8.62 -18.42 -5.57
CA GLN A 16 9.32 -19.00 -6.72
C GLN A 16 10.18 -17.98 -7.48
N GLY A 17 10.17 -16.70 -7.06
CA GLY A 17 10.89 -15.62 -7.74
C GLY A 17 10.22 -15.11 -9.01
N HIS A 18 8.92 -15.41 -9.20
CA HIS A 18 8.13 -15.02 -10.37
C HIS A 18 7.43 -13.67 -10.17
N TYR A 19 8.17 -12.66 -9.70
CA TYR A 19 7.61 -11.33 -9.35
C TYR A 19 7.02 -10.59 -10.54
N ASN A 20 7.65 -10.67 -11.73
CA ASN A 20 7.12 -10.05 -12.93
C ASN A 20 5.77 -10.62 -13.31
N GLU A 21 5.66 -11.95 -13.28
CA GLU A 21 4.45 -12.68 -13.59
C GLU A 21 3.36 -12.43 -12.53
N ALA A 22 3.74 -12.29 -11.26
CA ALA A 22 2.82 -11.98 -10.18
C ALA A 22 2.14 -10.62 -10.40
N ILE A 23 2.90 -9.57 -10.72
CA ILE A 23 2.35 -8.25 -11.00
C ILE A 23 1.48 -8.24 -12.26
N GLU A 24 1.92 -8.87 -13.36
CA GLU A 24 1.10 -8.93 -14.58
C GLU A 24 -0.21 -9.68 -14.31
N TRP A 25 -0.15 -10.79 -13.58
CA TRP A 25 -1.35 -11.53 -13.22
C TRP A 25 -2.27 -10.72 -12.30
N LEU A 26 -1.73 -10.02 -11.30
CA LEU A 26 -2.53 -9.15 -10.42
C LEU A 26 -3.15 -7.98 -11.19
N TYR A 27 -2.41 -7.41 -12.14
CA TYR A 27 -2.93 -6.37 -13.02
C TYR A 27 -4.12 -6.88 -13.85
N GLU A 28 -4.03 -8.10 -14.40
CA GLU A 28 -5.14 -8.73 -15.12
C GLU A 28 -6.38 -8.93 -14.22
N GLN A 29 -6.16 -9.36 -12.97
CA GLN A 29 -7.27 -9.51 -12.01
C GLN A 29 -7.93 -8.16 -11.71
N TRP A 30 -7.14 -7.11 -11.50
CA TRP A 30 -7.68 -5.78 -11.29
C TRP A 30 -8.41 -5.25 -12.53
N ILE A 31 -7.89 -5.45 -13.74
CA ILE A 31 -8.59 -5.06 -14.99
C ILE A 31 -9.92 -5.77 -15.13
N ALA A 32 -10.01 -7.05 -14.72
CA ALA A 32 -11.25 -7.82 -14.75
C ALA A 32 -12.29 -7.34 -13.72
N ASP A 33 -11.84 -6.73 -12.61
CA ASP A 33 -12.71 -6.18 -11.54
C ASP A 33 -12.18 -4.82 -11.06
N LYS A 34 -12.21 -3.83 -11.96
CA LYS A 34 -11.68 -2.48 -11.71
C LYS A 34 -12.31 -1.76 -10.52
N ASN A 35 -13.55 -2.11 -10.16
CA ASN A 35 -14.26 -1.50 -9.06
C ASN A 35 -13.89 -2.09 -7.68
N ASN A 36 -12.94 -3.00 -7.64
CA ASN A 36 -12.46 -3.62 -6.41
C ASN A 36 -11.28 -2.79 -5.84
N PRO A 37 -11.47 -2.04 -4.75
CA PRO A 37 -10.44 -1.20 -4.17
C PRO A 37 -9.26 -2.02 -3.63
N THR A 38 -9.51 -3.23 -3.12
CA THR A 38 -8.47 -4.11 -2.58
C THR A 38 -7.52 -4.59 -3.67
N LEU A 39 -8.02 -4.98 -4.85
CA LEU A 39 -7.15 -5.38 -5.97
C LEU A 39 -6.31 -4.20 -6.48
N CYS A 40 -6.90 -3.01 -6.54
CA CYS A 40 -6.19 -1.79 -6.93
C CYS A 40 -5.07 -1.46 -5.95
N GLU A 41 -5.37 -1.49 -4.66
CA GLU A 41 -4.42 -1.23 -3.59
C GLU A 41 -3.29 -2.26 -3.58
N MET A 42 -3.60 -3.56 -3.66
CA MET A 42 -2.61 -4.63 -3.76
C MET A 42 -1.64 -4.41 -4.92
N LEU A 43 -2.15 -4.05 -6.11
CA LEU A 43 -1.30 -3.80 -7.27
C LEU A 43 -0.34 -2.62 -7.04
N ILE A 44 -0.83 -1.54 -6.42
CA ILE A 44 0.02 -0.40 -6.04
C ILE A 44 1.10 -0.86 -5.05
N ALA A 45 0.72 -1.59 -4.02
CA ALA A 45 1.60 -2.08 -2.97
C ALA A 45 2.72 -2.97 -3.53
N GLU A 46 2.38 -3.99 -4.32
CA GLU A 46 3.35 -4.90 -4.92
C GLU A 46 4.34 -4.16 -5.82
N CYS A 47 3.87 -3.19 -6.62
CA CYS A 47 4.77 -2.38 -7.44
C CYS A 47 5.72 -1.53 -6.58
N VAL A 48 5.21 -0.88 -5.53
CA VAL A 48 6.00 -0.04 -4.61
C VAL A 48 7.08 -0.88 -3.92
N TRP A 49 6.73 -2.06 -3.41
CA TRP A 49 7.66 -2.97 -2.76
C TRP A 49 8.82 -3.38 -3.65
N LEU A 50 8.55 -3.79 -4.87
CA LEU A 50 9.60 -4.18 -5.82
C LEU A 50 10.53 -3.04 -6.16
N PHE A 51 10.05 -1.80 -6.16
CA PHE A 51 10.88 -0.62 -6.39
C PHE A 51 11.67 -0.20 -5.15
N ALA A 52 11.08 -0.32 -3.96
CA ALA A 52 11.71 0.09 -2.72
C ALA A 52 12.87 -0.84 -2.32
N TYR A 53 12.72 -2.14 -2.56
CA TYR A 53 13.65 -3.16 -2.07
C TYR A 53 14.22 -4.10 -3.15
N PRO A 54 14.65 -3.60 -4.33
CA PRO A 54 15.10 -4.46 -5.43
C PRO A 54 16.28 -5.35 -5.02
N GLY A 55 17.17 -4.85 -4.15
CA GLY A 55 18.34 -5.59 -3.69
C GLY A 55 18.03 -6.80 -2.79
N GLU A 56 16.88 -6.85 -2.15
CA GLU A 56 16.44 -8.01 -1.38
C GLU A 56 15.98 -9.13 -2.32
N TYR A 57 15.17 -8.78 -3.30
CA TYR A 57 14.69 -9.71 -4.31
C TYR A 57 15.83 -10.26 -5.20
N GLU A 58 16.75 -9.41 -5.62
CA GLU A 58 17.94 -9.82 -6.40
C GLU A 58 18.86 -10.77 -5.62
N ARG A 59 18.98 -10.61 -4.30
CA ARG A 59 19.74 -11.52 -3.45
C ARG A 59 19.08 -12.89 -3.32
N ALA A 60 17.76 -12.90 -3.15
CA ALA A 60 17.00 -14.14 -3.03
C ALA A 60 16.92 -14.88 -4.39
N PHE A 61 16.78 -14.12 -5.48
CA PHE A 61 16.59 -14.64 -6.83
C PHE A 61 17.48 -13.91 -7.85
N PRO A 62 18.75 -14.30 -7.99
CA PRO A 62 19.76 -13.58 -8.79
C PRO A 62 19.43 -13.42 -10.28
N ASN A 63 18.49 -14.20 -10.79
CA ASN A 63 18.07 -14.18 -12.21
C ASN A 63 16.85 -13.29 -12.47
N VAL A 64 16.22 -12.73 -11.41
CA VAL A 64 15.09 -11.82 -11.57
C VAL A 64 15.59 -10.52 -12.21
N ARG A 65 14.83 -10.04 -13.18
CA ARG A 65 15.04 -8.73 -13.81
C ARG A 65 13.72 -8.00 -13.76
N PHE A 66 13.71 -6.87 -13.07
CA PHE A 66 12.55 -6.00 -13.04
C PHE A 66 12.43 -5.22 -14.34
N THR A 67 11.22 -5.13 -14.87
CA THR A 67 10.93 -4.39 -16.08
C THR A 67 10.33 -3.02 -15.73
N LEU A 68 10.59 -2.00 -16.56
CA LEU A 68 10.02 -0.66 -16.37
C LEU A 68 8.49 -0.62 -16.55
N ASP A 69 7.90 -1.69 -17.09
CA ASP A 69 6.46 -1.79 -17.32
C ASP A 69 5.63 -1.76 -16.02
N PHE A 70 6.24 -2.09 -14.87
CA PHE A 70 5.57 -1.99 -13.58
C PHE A 70 5.15 -0.57 -13.23
N TYR A 71 5.93 0.44 -13.61
CA TYR A 71 5.53 1.83 -13.44
C TYR A 71 4.24 2.13 -14.19
N ASP A 72 4.08 1.62 -15.40
CA ASP A 72 2.84 1.79 -16.16
C ASP A 72 1.64 1.11 -15.49
N ARG A 73 1.85 -0.05 -14.85
CA ARG A 73 0.81 -0.75 -14.09
C ARG A 73 0.41 0.01 -12.82
N MET A 74 1.40 0.44 -12.06
CA MET A 74 1.20 1.26 -10.86
C MET A 74 0.50 2.58 -11.19
N ASP A 75 0.98 3.31 -12.20
CA ASP A 75 0.41 4.59 -12.63
C ASP A 75 -1.05 4.45 -13.05
N ALA A 76 -1.38 3.38 -13.80
CA ALA A 76 -2.75 3.11 -14.20
C ALA A 76 -3.67 2.84 -12.99
N ALA A 77 -3.18 2.07 -12.01
CA ALA A 77 -3.91 1.79 -10.78
C ALA A 77 -4.10 3.06 -9.93
N MET A 78 -3.05 3.86 -9.78
CA MET A 78 -3.10 5.12 -9.03
C MET A 78 -4.05 6.13 -9.70
N GLU A 79 -3.94 6.36 -11.01
CA GLU A 79 -4.81 7.30 -11.72
C GLU A 79 -6.28 6.93 -11.60
N TYR A 80 -6.60 5.64 -11.67
CA TYR A 80 -7.95 5.15 -11.49
C TYR A 80 -8.39 5.21 -10.02
N GLY A 81 -7.58 4.66 -9.11
CA GLY A 81 -7.91 4.48 -7.71
C GLY A 81 -8.14 5.80 -6.98
N PHE A 82 -7.31 6.83 -7.25
CA PHE A 82 -7.48 8.16 -6.65
C PHE A 82 -8.81 8.84 -7.03
N LYS A 83 -9.42 8.47 -8.15
CA LYS A 83 -10.72 8.98 -8.57
C LYS A 83 -11.86 8.09 -8.09
N ALA A 84 -11.69 6.78 -8.20
CA ALA A 84 -12.77 5.81 -7.99
C ALA A 84 -13.01 5.48 -6.50
N PHE A 85 -11.95 5.49 -5.66
CA PHE A 85 -12.01 5.00 -4.29
C PHE A 85 -11.84 6.10 -3.23
N GLN A 86 -12.36 7.30 -3.52
CA GLN A 86 -12.30 8.44 -2.59
C GLN A 86 -13.08 8.18 -1.28
N ASP A 87 -14.06 7.30 -1.33
CA ASP A 87 -14.91 6.95 -0.21
C ASP A 87 -14.65 5.52 0.32
N ASP A 88 -13.57 4.87 -0.11
CA ASP A 88 -13.14 3.60 0.45
C ASP A 88 -12.11 3.83 1.57
N PHE A 89 -12.47 3.44 2.78
CA PHE A 89 -11.65 3.67 3.97
C PHE A 89 -10.28 3.00 3.88
N MET A 90 -10.23 1.72 3.49
CA MET A 90 -8.97 0.97 3.46
C MET A 90 -8.05 1.48 2.37
N PHE A 91 -8.58 1.79 1.20
CA PHE A 91 -7.79 2.39 0.12
C PHE A 91 -7.19 3.74 0.55
N GLN A 92 -7.99 4.62 1.15
CA GLN A 92 -7.51 5.92 1.63
C GLN A 92 -6.44 5.80 2.71
N LEU A 93 -6.63 4.88 3.65
CA LEU A 93 -5.70 4.66 4.74
C LEU A 93 -4.38 4.05 4.26
N ARG A 94 -4.44 2.93 3.53
CA ARG A 94 -3.27 2.14 3.18
C ARG A 94 -2.45 2.78 2.08
N VAL A 95 -3.06 3.27 1.01
CA VAL A 95 -2.33 3.99 -0.05
C VAL A 95 -1.77 5.31 0.49
N GLY A 96 -2.52 6.02 1.34
CA GLY A 96 -2.01 7.22 2.02
C GLY A 96 -0.81 6.94 2.92
N TYR A 97 -0.81 5.81 3.64
CA TYR A 97 0.32 5.35 4.44
C TYR A 97 1.52 4.98 3.56
N MET A 98 1.33 4.18 2.51
CA MET A 98 2.42 3.85 1.57
C MET A 98 3.06 5.09 0.97
N MET A 99 2.26 6.09 0.58
CA MET A 99 2.78 7.37 0.10
C MET A 99 3.55 8.16 1.17
N TYR A 100 3.37 7.84 2.44
CA TYR A 100 4.15 8.42 3.52
C TYR A 100 5.52 7.73 3.68
N VAL A 101 5.55 6.41 3.72
CA VAL A 101 6.78 5.64 3.97
C VAL A 101 7.65 5.52 2.72
N GLU A 102 7.06 5.46 1.55
CA GLU A 102 7.72 5.16 0.27
C GLU A 102 7.53 6.30 -0.77
N GLU A 103 7.46 7.55 -0.29
CA GLU A 103 7.20 8.76 -1.10
C GLU A 103 7.97 8.82 -2.43
N PRO A 104 9.29 8.48 -2.52
CA PRO A 104 10.04 8.59 -3.76
C PRO A 104 9.47 7.78 -4.92
N TRP A 105 8.86 6.63 -4.64
CA TRP A 105 8.34 5.72 -5.65
C TRP A 105 7.01 6.18 -6.26
N PHE A 106 6.31 7.09 -5.58
CA PHE A 106 5.10 7.72 -6.09
C PHE A 106 5.37 8.92 -6.99
N CYS A 107 6.62 9.40 -7.09
CA CYS A 107 7.04 10.45 -8.00
C CYS A 107 7.18 9.93 -9.44
N SER A 108 6.10 9.40 -9.99
CA SER A 108 6.10 8.80 -11.33
C SER A 108 6.23 9.87 -12.42
N LYS A 109 6.93 9.51 -13.51
CA LYS A 109 7.08 10.39 -14.68
C LYS A 109 5.75 10.62 -15.40
N LYS A 110 4.83 9.65 -15.36
CA LYS A 110 3.56 9.70 -16.10
C LYS A 110 2.52 10.54 -15.36
N LEU A 111 2.43 10.38 -14.05
CA LEU A 111 1.56 11.21 -13.22
C LEU A 111 2.11 12.63 -13.05
N GLY A 112 3.40 12.83 -13.26
CA GLY A 112 4.05 14.13 -13.22
C GLY A 112 4.00 14.82 -11.84
N MET A 113 3.74 14.06 -10.78
CA MET A 113 3.59 14.60 -9.43
C MET A 113 4.95 14.91 -8.81
N THR A 114 5.03 16.08 -8.23
CA THR A 114 6.18 16.50 -7.41
C THR A 114 6.06 15.97 -5.99
N HIS A 115 7.17 15.90 -5.24
CA HIS A 115 7.15 15.57 -3.81
C HIS A 115 6.13 16.38 -3.01
N LYS A 116 5.98 17.68 -3.32
CA LYS A 116 4.98 18.53 -2.67
C LYS A 116 3.55 18.08 -2.94
N GLU A 117 3.25 17.71 -4.17
CA GLU A 117 1.90 17.26 -4.56
C GLU A 117 1.60 15.88 -3.96
N ILE A 118 2.58 14.99 -3.89
CA ILE A 118 2.44 13.69 -3.21
C ILE A 118 2.20 13.90 -1.71
N LYS A 119 2.98 14.76 -1.06
CA LYS A 119 2.75 15.12 0.35
C LYS A 119 1.33 15.63 0.58
N GLN A 120 0.84 16.54 -0.25
CA GLN A 120 -0.52 17.06 -0.15
C GLN A 120 -1.58 15.99 -0.40
N LEU A 121 -1.36 15.09 -1.36
CA LEU A 121 -2.29 14.01 -1.67
C LEU A 121 -2.37 13.00 -0.53
N ARG A 122 -1.24 12.55 0.02
CA ARG A 122 -1.22 11.62 1.17
C ARG A 122 -1.93 12.21 2.40
N GLU A 123 -1.64 13.48 2.72
CA GLU A 123 -2.29 14.16 3.84
C GLU A 123 -3.82 14.23 3.64
N LYS A 124 -4.27 14.52 2.42
CA LYS A 124 -5.69 14.50 2.05
C LYS A 124 -6.30 13.10 2.17
N MET A 125 -5.61 12.06 1.71
CA MET A 125 -6.09 10.68 1.80
C MET A 125 -6.22 10.22 3.25
N LEU A 126 -5.20 10.46 4.07
CA LEU A 126 -5.23 10.08 5.49
C LEU A 126 -6.28 10.88 6.29
N ALA A 127 -6.45 12.16 6.01
CA ALA A 127 -7.55 12.94 6.57
C ALA A 127 -8.92 12.37 6.15
N ARG A 128 -9.06 11.98 4.88
CA ARG A 128 -10.29 11.35 4.39
C ARG A 128 -10.57 10.01 5.07
N ALA A 129 -9.55 9.19 5.32
CA ALA A 129 -9.72 7.97 6.11
C ALA A 129 -10.27 8.27 7.51
N CYS A 130 -9.76 9.29 8.19
CA CYS A 130 -10.29 9.73 9.49
C CYS A 130 -11.74 10.22 9.40
N GLU A 131 -12.13 10.91 8.32
CA GLU A 131 -13.53 11.32 8.11
C GLU A 131 -14.46 10.13 7.87
N LEU A 132 -14.02 9.14 7.10
CA LEU A 132 -14.79 7.93 6.78
C LEU A 132 -15.00 7.04 8.00
N ARG A 133 -14.01 6.97 8.90
CA ARG A 133 -14.11 6.26 10.18
C ARG A 133 -13.55 7.09 11.34
N PRO A 134 -14.32 8.04 11.88
CA PRO A 134 -13.84 8.95 12.93
C PRO A 134 -13.42 8.25 14.24
N THR A 135 -13.89 7.03 14.46
CA THR A 135 -13.55 6.22 15.64
C THR A 135 -12.33 5.32 15.43
N SER A 136 -11.76 5.28 14.21
CA SER A 136 -10.57 4.48 13.93
C SER A 136 -9.34 5.09 14.58
N ILE A 137 -8.78 4.40 15.56
CA ILE A 137 -7.53 4.78 16.21
C ILE A 137 -6.35 4.62 15.25
N VAL A 138 -6.36 3.56 14.44
CA VAL A 138 -5.36 3.31 13.41
C VAL A 138 -5.25 4.50 12.45
N ALA A 139 -6.38 4.93 11.87
CA ALA A 139 -6.39 6.07 10.94
C ALA A 139 -5.90 7.36 11.61
N GLN A 140 -6.36 7.65 12.83
CA GLN A 140 -5.93 8.82 13.58
C GLN A 140 -4.42 8.82 13.88
N CYS A 141 -3.86 7.67 14.27
CA CYS A 141 -2.44 7.55 14.56
C CYS A 141 -1.59 7.72 13.30
N VAL A 142 -1.95 7.03 12.21
CA VAL A 142 -1.22 7.16 10.93
C VAL A 142 -1.26 8.60 10.43
N TRP A 143 -2.43 9.24 10.46
CA TRP A 143 -2.55 10.64 10.02
C TRP A 143 -1.70 11.59 10.86
N ARG A 144 -1.79 11.52 12.20
CA ARG A 144 -0.99 12.36 13.10
C ARG A 144 0.50 12.17 12.88
N TYR A 145 0.93 10.91 12.77
CA TYR A 145 2.32 10.58 12.54
C TYR A 145 2.82 11.14 11.20
N ALA A 146 2.02 11.05 10.14
CA ALA A 146 2.36 11.58 8.82
C ALA A 146 2.45 13.11 8.79
N ILE A 147 1.58 13.84 9.51
CA ILE A 147 1.64 15.32 9.57
C ILE A 147 2.71 15.85 10.52
N SER A 148 3.05 15.10 11.57
CA SER A 148 4.12 15.45 12.54
C SER A 148 5.52 15.05 12.04
N GLU A 149 5.60 14.44 10.85
CA GLU A 149 6.85 13.90 10.28
C GLU A 149 7.55 12.91 11.23
N GLY A 150 6.77 12.03 11.85
CA GLY A 150 7.26 10.98 12.72
C GLY A 150 7.64 11.42 14.14
N LYS A 151 7.14 12.58 14.58
CA LYS A 151 7.43 13.12 15.92
C LYS A 151 6.34 12.85 16.96
N ASP A 152 5.28 12.18 16.58
CA ASP A 152 4.16 11.86 17.48
C ASP A 152 4.43 10.53 18.18
N ASP A 153 4.50 10.54 19.51
CA ASP A 153 4.75 9.34 20.30
C ASP A 153 3.44 8.52 20.46
N ILE A 154 3.49 7.26 20.06
CA ILE A 154 2.40 6.32 20.31
C ILE A 154 2.60 5.73 21.70
N THR A 155 1.68 6.00 22.63
CA THR A 155 1.74 5.42 23.97
C THR A 155 1.41 3.91 23.95
N LYS A 156 1.89 3.15 24.95
CA LYS A 156 1.61 1.72 25.05
C LYS A 156 0.11 1.40 25.09
N GLU A 157 -0.70 2.24 25.76
CA GLU A 157 -2.16 2.08 25.78
C GLU A 157 -2.76 2.20 24.37
N LYS A 158 -2.30 3.15 23.57
CA LYS A 158 -2.71 3.28 22.17
C LYS A 158 -2.24 2.11 21.31
N ALA A 159 -1.06 1.55 21.57
CA ALA A 159 -0.56 0.39 20.85
C ALA A 159 -1.48 -0.83 21.02
N ASP A 160 -1.97 -1.08 22.24
CA ASP A 160 -2.91 -2.18 22.52
C ASP A 160 -4.28 -1.96 21.81
N GLU A 161 -4.77 -0.72 21.79
CA GLU A 161 -6.01 -0.36 21.08
C GLU A 161 -5.86 -0.51 19.56
N ILE A 162 -4.70 -0.08 19.02
CA ILE A 162 -4.35 -0.24 17.61
C ILE A 162 -4.30 -1.73 17.23
N ALA A 163 -3.63 -2.56 18.03
CA ALA A 163 -3.57 -4.00 17.80
C ALA A 163 -4.97 -4.64 17.79
N GLY A 164 -5.84 -4.21 18.71
CA GLY A 164 -7.24 -4.63 18.75
C GLY A 164 -8.01 -4.26 17.49
N GLU A 165 -7.84 -3.06 16.97
CA GLU A 165 -8.50 -2.63 15.73
C GLU A 165 -7.93 -3.35 14.50
N LEU A 166 -6.59 -3.48 14.42
CA LEU A 166 -5.92 -4.17 13.32
C LEU A 166 -6.31 -5.64 13.20
N SER A 167 -6.58 -6.31 14.33
CA SER A 167 -7.07 -7.70 14.31
C SER A 167 -8.42 -7.87 13.60
N GLY A 168 -9.21 -6.80 13.53
CA GLY A 168 -10.48 -6.77 12.80
C GLY A 168 -10.33 -6.45 11.30
N TYR A 169 -9.15 -6.00 10.88
CA TYR A 169 -8.86 -5.81 9.46
C TYR A 169 -8.49 -7.16 8.86
N GLN A 170 -9.09 -7.49 7.73
CA GLN A 170 -8.69 -8.68 6.96
C GLN A 170 -7.36 -8.38 6.24
N LEU A 171 -6.33 -8.05 7.02
CA LEU A 171 -4.99 -7.91 6.50
C LEU A 171 -4.51 -9.32 6.11
N ALA A 172 -4.14 -9.48 4.87
CA ALA A 172 -3.46 -10.67 4.46
C ALA A 172 -1.99 -10.56 4.84
N HIS A 173 -1.34 -11.69 4.92
CA HIS A 173 0.08 -11.80 5.19
C HIS A 173 0.92 -11.49 3.93
N THR A 174 0.59 -10.43 3.21
CA THR A 174 1.49 -9.89 2.19
C THR A 174 2.59 -9.07 2.86
N ASN A 175 3.70 -8.86 2.16
CA ASN A 175 4.80 -8.03 2.67
C ASN A 175 4.30 -6.62 3.07
N ASP A 176 3.35 -6.07 2.32
CA ASP A 176 2.73 -4.78 2.58
C ASP A 176 1.93 -4.76 3.90
N ASP A 177 1.14 -5.80 4.17
CA ASP A 177 0.41 -5.93 5.43
C ASP A 177 1.38 -6.05 6.62
N LEU A 178 2.48 -6.80 6.46
CA LEU A 178 3.49 -6.94 7.50
C LEU A 178 4.18 -5.61 7.81
N GLU A 179 4.51 -4.80 6.80
CA GLU A 179 5.12 -3.49 7.04
C GLU A 179 4.13 -2.49 7.64
N PHE A 180 2.88 -2.51 7.22
CA PHE A 180 1.85 -1.71 7.85
C PHE A 180 1.68 -2.08 9.33
N LEU A 181 1.76 -3.38 9.68
CA LEU A 181 1.76 -3.85 11.06
C LEU A 181 3.04 -3.46 11.81
N ARG A 182 4.22 -3.63 11.20
CA ARG A 182 5.52 -3.25 11.79
C ARG A 182 5.61 -1.78 12.14
N PHE A 183 4.96 -0.90 11.38
CA PHE A 183 4.88 0.52 11.72
C PHE A 183 4.39 0.72 13.16
N PHE A 184 3.37 -0.03 13.58
CA PHE A 184 2.81 0.08 14.93
C PHE A 184 3.62 -0.69 15.99
N GLU A 185 4.44 -1.65 15.60
CA GLU A 185 5.35 -2.36 16.51
C GLU A 185 6.58 -1.52 16.88
N MET A 186 6.98 -0.58 16.02
CA MET A 186 8.13 0.29 16.23
C MET A 186 7.78 1.59 16.95
N CYS A 187 6.53 1.93 17.08
CA CYS A 187 6.03 3.10 17.80
C CYS A 187 5.69 2.75 19.25
#